data_ad4fed7236f047fbdf8e63fce7d5c4ca
#
_entry.id   ad4fed7236f047fbdf8e63fce7d5c4ca
#
_cell.length_a   1.000
_cell.length_b   1.000
_cell.length_c   1.000
_cell.angle_alpha   90.00
_cell.angle_beta   90.00
_cell.angle_gamma   90.00
#
_symmetry.space_group_name_H-M   'P 1'
#
loop_
_entity.id
_entity.type
_entity.pdbx_description
1 polymer ?
#
loop_
_entity_poly.entity_id
_entity_poly.type
_entity_poly.pdbx_seq_one_letter_code
_entity_poly.pdbx_strand_id
1 'polypeptide(L)'
;MSKPNKKRYVMQQVREQFSDAVGGENIEVELNNGEVLTFPHPLFADDEWSTKVDEAESNRDKAHAILGPEQYDKFVAAGHQDSDVALLFLAVQQDMQGQVKRRPTRS
;
A
#
# COMPACT_ATOMS: atom_id res chain seq x y z
N MET A 1 18.69 -38.25 -6.58
CA MET A 1 18.57 -37.77 -6.13
C MET A 1 17.97 -37.13 -6.12
N SER A 2 17.61 -37.17 -5.86
CA SER A 2 17.03 -36.57 -5.67
C SER A 2 17.02 -35.54 -5.41
N LYS A 3 16.97 -34.94 -5.78
CA LYS A 3 17.10 -33.88 -5.40
C LYS A 3 16.13 -33.37 -4.86
N PRO A 4 16.32 -33.13 -4.09
CA PRO A 4 15.26 -32.64 -3.35
C PRO A 4 14.67 -31.51 -4.05
N ASN A 5 13.45 -31.36 -3.97
CA ASN A 5 12.77 -30.33 -4.63
C ASN A 5 12.54 -29.19 -3.71
N LYS A 6 13.56 -28.88 -2.97
CA LYS A 6 13.46 -27.76 -2.09
C LYS A 6 13.49 -26.50 -2.91
N LYS A 7 12.45 -25.74 -2.82
CA LYS A 7 12.38 -24.49 -3.51
C LYS A 7 13.16 -23.43 -2.75
N ARG A 8 13.96 -22.69 -3.45
CA ARG A 8 14.74 -21.63 -2.82
C ARG A 8 14.26 -20.28 -3.32
N TYR A 9 13.89 -19.42 -2.43
CA TYR A 9 13.47 -18.06 -2.75
C TYR A 9 14.60 -17.11 -2.41
N VAL A 10 14.89 -16.20 -3.32
CA VAL A 10 15.86 -15.13 -3.09
C VAL A 10 15.07 -13.89 -2.73
N MET A 11 15.26 -13.37 -1.54
CA MET A 11 14.39 -12.29 -1.04
C MET A 11 14.38 -11.07 -1.94
N GLN A 12 15.52 -10.70 -2.50
CA GLN A 12 15.55 -9.54 -3.38
C GLN A 12 14.67 -9.76 -4.60
N GLN A 13 14.71 -10.96 -5.16
CA GLN A 13 13.89 -11.28 -6.32
C GLN A 13 12.41 -11.35 -5.98
N VAL A 14 12.11 -11.90 -4.81
CA VAL A 14 10.72 -11.94 -4.34
C VAL A 14 10.18 -10.52 -4.21
N ARG A 15 10.97 -9.65 -3.59
CA ARG A 15 10.55 -8.27 -3.40
C ARG A 15 10.34 -7.54 -4.73
N GLU A 16 11.24 -7.75 -5.67
CA GLU A 16 11.11 -7.14 -7.00
C GLU A 16 9.88 -7.64 -7.73
N GLN A 17 9.61 -8.92 -7.62
CA GLN A 17 8.44 -9.51 -8.27
C GLN A 17 7.15 -8.86 -7.78
N PHE A 18 7.00 -8.72 -6.47
CA PHE A 18 5.79 -8.13 -5.94
C PHE A 18 5.74 -6.62 -6.13
N SER A 19 6.89 -5.96 -6.08
CA SER A 19 6.94 -4.54 -6.38
C SER A 19 6.45 -4.27 -7.80
N ASP A 20 6.90 -5.06 -8.75
CA ASP A 20 6.45 -4.91 -10.14
C ASP A 20 4.96 -5.18 -10.25
N ALA A 21 4.47 -6.19 -9.55
CA ALA A 21 3.06 -6.56 -9.64
C ALA A 21 2.13 -5.48 -9.12
N VAL A 22 2.55 -4.73 -8.10
CA VAL A 22 1.69 -3.74 -7.47
C VAL A 22 2.05 -2.31 -7.85
N GLY A 23 2.99 -2.12 -8.76
CA GLY A 23 3.31 -0.78 -9.25
C GLY A 23 4.34 -0.03 -8.44
N GLY A 24 5.14 -0.74 -7.62
CA GLY A 24 6.20 -0.12 -6.86
C GLY A 24 5.99 -0.24 -5.37
N GLU A 25 7.00 0.15 -4.61
CA GLU A 25 6.95 0.03 -3.15
C GLU A 25 6.24 1.20 -2.48
N ASN A 26 5.98 2.26 -3.22
CA ASN A 26 5.26 3.42 -2.71
C ASN A 26 4.06 3.69 -3.57
N ILE A 27 3.01 4.17 -2.94
CA ILE A 27 1.78 4.52 -3.62
C ILE A 27 1.72 6.03 -3.77
N GLU A 28 1.32 6.49 -4.94
CA GLU A 28 1.13 7.90 -5.20
C GLU A 28 -0.36 8.19 -5.30
N VAL A 29 -0.76 9.30 -4.70
CA VAL A 29 -2.15 9.75 -4.71
C VAL A 29 -2.20 11.17 -5.23
N GLU A 30 -2.94 11.38 -6.29
CA GLU A 30 -3.13 12.73 -6.81
C GLU A 30 -4.37 13.35 -6.17
N LEU A 31 -4.19 14.54 -5.60
CA LEU A 31 -5.27 15.25 -4.94
C LEU A 31 -6.03 16.12 -5.92
N ASN A 32 -7.16 16.65 -5.46
CA ASN A 32 -8.00 17.48 -6.32
C ASN A 32 -7.31 18.73 -6.84
N ASN A 33 -6.31 19.22 -6.10
CA ASN A 33 -5.56 20.41 -6.51
C ASN A 33 -4.33 20.07 -7.33
N GLY A 34 -4.14 18.81 -7.68
CA GLY A 34 -3.00 18.40 -8.51
C GLY A 34 -1.76 18.00 -7.73
N GLU A 35 -1.75 18.19 -6.43
CA GLU A 35 -0.61 17.74 -5.62
C GLU A 35 -0.59 16.23 -5.54
N VAL A 36 0.61 15.68 -5.41
CA VAL A 36 0.78 14.22 -5.30
C VAL A 36 1.37 13.91 -3.94
N LEU A 37 0.71 13.02 -3.21
CA LEU A 37 1.22 12.53 -1.94
C LEU A 37 1.70 11.10 -2.13
N THR A 38 2.58 10.65 -1.25
CA THR A 38 3.08 9.27 -1.31
C THR A 38 3.02 8.64 0.06
N PHE A 39 2.79 7.33 0.08
CA PHE A 39 2.90 6.56 1.31
C PHE A 39 3.34 5.15 0.93
N PRO A 40 3.90 4.40 1.89
CA PRO A 40 4.41 3.08 1.55
C PRO A 40 3.28 2.11 1.22
N HIS A 41 3.52 1.27 0.23
CA HIS A 41 2.56 0.21 -0.07
C HIS A 41 2.51 -0.76 1.12
N PRO A 42 1.33 -1.21 1.53
CA PRO A 42 1.23 -2.08 2.72
C PRO A 42 2.11 -3.32 2.66
N LEU A 43 2.37 -3.85 1.48
CA LEU A 43 3.25 -5.02 1.36
C LEU A 43 4.70 -4.72 1.73
N PHE A 44 5.12 -3.46 1.60
CA PHE A 44 6.52 -3.08 1.78
C PHE A 44 6.74 -2.14 2.94
N ALA A 45 5.68 -1.72 3.60
CA ALA A 45 5.78 -0.81 4.73
C ALA A 45 6.49 -1.50 5.89
N ASP A 46 7.18 -0.71 6.72
CA ASP A 46 7.81 -1.31 7.88
C ASP A 46 6.78 -1.61 8.96
N ASP A 47 7.23 -2.34 9.99
CA ASP A 47 6.33 -2.78 11.03
C ASP A 47 5.77 -1.62 11.84
N GLU A 48 6.55 -0.58 12.02
CA GLU A 48 6.10 0.58 12.79
C GLU A 48 4.93 1.27 12.10
N TRP A 49 5.05 1.48 10.79
CA TRP A 49 3.98 2.09 10.03
C TRP A 49 2.72 1.21 10.07
N SER A 50 2.91 -0.09 9.86
CA SER A 50 1.78 -1.02 9.83
C SER A 50 1.07 -1.07 11.18
N THR A 51 1.84 -1.06 12.27
CA THR A 51 1.26 -1.08 13.60
C THR A 51 0.45 0.17 13.86
N LYS A 52 0.96 1.34 13.48
CA LYS A 52 0.23 2.59 13.68
C LYS A 52 -1.07 2.59 12.92
N VAL A 53 -1.05 2.09 11.68
CA VAL A 53 -2.27 2.04 10.88
C VAL A 53 -3.28 1.07 11.51
N ASP A 54 -2.80 -0.08 11.95
CA ASP A 54 -3.68 -1.09 12.55
C ASP A 54 -4.29 -0.61 13.87
N GLU A 55 -3.55 0.17 14.62
CA GLU A 55 -4.03 0.66 15.92
C GLU A 55 -4.93 1.88 15.80
N ALA A 56 -4.98 2.49 14.63
CA ALA A 56 -5.81 3.67 14.43
C ALA A 56 -7.28 3.28 14.55
N GLU A 57 -8.03 4.04 15.37
CA GLU A 57 -9.41 3.70 15.63
C GLU A 57 -10.40 4.57 14.87
N SER A 58 -9.98 5.76 14.46
CA SER A 58 -10.84 6.65 13.72
C SER A 58 -10.27 6.88 12.33
N ASN A 59 -11.11 7.40 11.45
CA ASN A 59 -10.63 7.76 10.11
C ASN A 59 -9.52 8.81 10.18
N ARG A 60 -9.64 9.73 11.12
CA ARG A 60 -8.63 10.75 11.30
C ARG A 60 -7.29 10.13 11.72
N ASP A 61 -7.33 9.25 12.71
CA ASP A 61 -6.11 8.60 13.19
C ASP A 61 -5.50 7.76 12.08
N LYS A 62 -6.33 7.09 11.31
CA LYS A 62 -5.85 6.28 10.21
C LYS A 62 -5.20 7.16 9.13
N ALA A 63 -5.82 8.29 8.82
CA ALA A 63 -5.24 9.20 7.84
C ALA A 63 -3.88 9.73 8.31
N HIS A 64 -3.77 10.08 9.58
CA HIS A 64 -2.50 10.51 10.13
C HIS A 64 -1.45 9.40 10.08
N ALA A 65 -1.86 8.17 10.38
CA ALA A 65 -0.92 7.05 10.38
C ALA A 65 -0.44 6.74 8.97
N ILE A 66 -1.33 6.81 7.99
CA ILE A 66 -0.98 6.48 6.61
C ILE A 66 -0.15 7.58 5.97
N LEU A 67 -0.57 8.82 6.11
CA LEU A 67 0.02 9.94 5.37
C LEU A 67 1.13 10.65 6.14
N GLY A 68 1.07 10.64 7.46
CA GLY A 68 1.94 11.47 8.26
C GLY A 68 1.38 12.88 8.40
N PRO A 69 1.85 13.65 9.39
CA PRO A 69 1.24 14.94 9.68
C PRO A 69 1.34 15.95 8.54
N GLU A 70 2.48 16.02 7.87
CA GLU A 70 2.65 17.02 6.82
C GLU A 70 1.74 16.75 5.63
N GLN A 71 1.71 15.49 5.19
CA GLN A 71 0.87 15.14 4.06
C GLN A 71 -0.61 15.18 4.42
N TYR A 72 -0.92 14.84 5.68
CA TYR A 72 -2.30 14.96 6.13
C TYR A 72 -2.79 16.39 6.00
N ASP A 73 -1.95 17.37 6.37
CA ASP A 73 -2.33 18.77 6.24
C ASP A 73 -2.59 19.15 4.79
N LYS A 74 -1.77 18.65 3.89
CA LYS A 74 -1.97 18.90 2.46
C LYS A 74 -3.25 18.27 1.95
N PHE A 75 -3.54 17.08 2.45
CA PHE A 75 -4.74 16.35 2.07
C PHE A 75 -5.99 17.13 2.46
N VAL A 76 -6.03 17.62 3.68
CA VAL A 76 -7.17 18.41 4.17
C VAL A 76 -7.24 19.75 3.43
N ALA A 77 -6.11 20.38 3.19
CA ALA A 77 -6.09 21.65 2.50
C ALA A 77 -6.59 21.54 1.06
N ALA A 78 -6.48 20.37 0.46
CA ALA A 78 -7.00 20.13 -0.88
C ALA A 78 -8.50 19.85 -0.89
N GLY A 79 -9.15 19.83 0.28
CA GLY A 79 -10.59 19.66 0.38
C GLY A 79 -11.06 18.24 0.60
N HIS A 80 -10.13 17.33 0.90
CA HIS A 80 -10.53 15.95 1.14
C HIS A 80 -10.91 15.71 2.58
N GLN A 81 -11.70 14.68 2.80
CA GLN A 81 -12.17 14.30 4.11
C GLN A 81 -11.41 13.10 4.65
N ASP A 82 -11.39 12.96 5.96
CA ASP A 82 -10.72 11.82 6.58
C ASP A 82 -11.22 10.49 6.03
N SER A 83 -12.52 10.38 5.77
CA SER A 83 -13.08 9.15 5.24
C SER A 83 -12.56 8.81 3.84
N ASP A 84 -12.06 9.79 3.11
CA ASP A 84 -11.49 9.52 1.80
C ASP A 84 -10.26 8.63 1.89
N VAL A 85 -9.52 8.73 2.99
CA VAL A 85 -8.36 7.86 3.19
C VAL A 85 -8.81 6.41 3.33
N ALA A 86 -9.93 6.17 4.00
CA ALA A 86 -10.44 4.81 4.12
C ALA A 86 -10.82 4.25 2.76
N LEU A 87 -11.43 5.06 1.91
CA LEU A 87 -11.75 4.64 0.55
C LEU A 87 -10.50 4.33 -0.24
N LEU A 88 -9.50 5.19 -0.11
CA LEU A 88 -8.23 4.99 -0.79
C LEU A 88 -7.58 3.69 -0.36
N PHE A 89 -7.57 3.43 0.94
CA PHE A 89 -6.94 2.23 1.46
C PHE A 89 -7.66 0.98 0.98
N LEU A 90 -8.98 1.03 0.92
CA LEU A 90 -9.75 -0.07 0.36
C LEU A 90 -9.41 -0.29 -1.12
N ALA A 91 -9.27 0.78 -1.86
CA ALA A 91 -8.91 0.67 -3.28
C ALA A 91 -7.55 0.01 -3.44
N VAL A 92 -6.60 0.40 -2.60
CA VAL A 92 -5.27 -0.20 -2.63
C VAL A 92 -5.33 -1.69 -2.29
N GLN A 93 -6.12 -2.05 -1.28
CA GLN A 93 -6.22 -3.45 -0.90
C GLN A 93 -6.88 -4.29 -1.99
N GLN A 94 -7.91 -3.76 -2.63
CA GLN A 94 -8.56 -4.48 -3.71
C GLN A 94 -7.62 -4.67 -4.89
N ASP A 95 -6.88 -3.63 -5.23
CA ASP A 95 -5.93 -3.70 -6.32
C ASP A 95 -4.82 -4.69 -6.00
N MET A 96 -4.33 -4.66 -4.77
CA MET A 96 -3.30 -5.59 -4.34
C MET A 96 -3.78 -7.04 -4.45
N GLN A 97 -5.01 -7.31 -4.01
CA GLN A 97 -5.55 -8.66 -4.10
C GLN A 97 -5.70 -9.09 -5.55
N GLY A 98 -6.13 -8.19 -6.40
CA GLY A 98 -6.25 -8.50 -7.81
C GLY A 98 -4.92 -8.83 -8.45
N GLN A 99 -3.87 -8.12 -8.07
CA GLN A 99 -2.55 -8.35 -8.64
C GLN A 99 -1.87 -9.58 -8.04
N VAL A 100 -2.00 -9.76 -6.75
CA VAL A 100 -1.28 -10.84 -6.06
C VAL A 100 -1.98 -12.17 -6.22
N LYS A 101 -3.31 -12.18 -6.20
CA LYS A 101 -4.08 -13.40 -6.29
C LYS A 101 -4.46 -13.80 -7.70
N ARG A 102 -4.09 -12.99 -8.67
CA ARG A 102 -4.48 -13.25 -10.03
C ARG A 102 -3.99 -14.58 -10.51
N ARG A 103 -4.88 -15.33 -11.11
CA ARG A 103 -4.49 -16.58 -11.66
C ARG A 103 -3.99 -16.38 -13.04
N PRO A 104 -2.99 -17.07 -13.39
CA PRO A 104 -2.55 -16.95 -14.76
C PRO A 104 -3.46 -17.64 -15.69
N THR A 105 -4.52 -18.04 -15.61
CA THR A 105 -5.31 -18.66 -16.42
C THR A 105 -6.13 -18.50 -17.17
N ARG A 106 -6.56 -18.68 -17.38
CA ARG A 106 -7.10 -18.77 -17.91
C ARG A 106 -7.33 -18.63 -18.71
N SER A 107 -7.57 -18.76 -19.04
CA SER A 107 -7.65 -18.68 -19.73
C SER A 107 -8.21 -18.45 -20.13
#